data_764d963033a16db0cf68e56b9d686ad3
#
_entry.id   764d963033a16db0cf68e56b9d686ad3
#
_cell.length_a   1.000
_cell.length_b   1.000
_cell.length_c   1.000
_cell.angle_alpha   90.00
_cell.angle_beta   90.00
_cell.angle_gamma   90.00
#
_symmetry.space_group_name_H-M   'P 1'
#
loop_
_entity.id
_entity.type
_entity.pdbx_description
1 polymer ?
#
loop_
_entity_poly.entity_id
_entity_poly.type
_entity_poly.pdbx_seq_one_letter_code
_entity_poly.pdbx_strand_id
1 'polypeptide(L)'
;MLIDTRFKSEVIPVDYAINGLIVMPYEFNKQPVRPASVPVYNITAAEHRKMQWGEAIEMGKKIGYEYPMELCLWYPDGCITTNRLHHQINVILFHWLPAYFIDFILFLLGQKRFMIRVQRRIQIGLSVLQFFSMRSWVFKSPGFDGLWKGLTPEDKINFNMDMDPKESIEEYMLSCLHGGRLYLMKETPESLPRARRNLKILYFLDRFCKTVIIVMLAYWLYNRIASFISA
;
A
#
# COMPACT_ATOMS: atom_id res chain seq x y z
N MET A 1 5.50 -3.27 -8.39
CA MET A 1 5.03 -1.88 -8.23
C MET A 1 6.15 -0.92 -8.59
N LEU A 2 5.86 0.22 -9.22
CA LEU A 2 6.87 1.22 -9.57
C LEU A 2 6.98 2.23 -8.43
N ILE A 3 8.07 2.17 -7.67
CA ILE A 3 8.33 3.00 -6.48
C ILE A 3 9.82 3.24 -6.36
N ASP A 4 10.22 4.45 -6.00
CA ASP A 4 11.57 4.72 -5.49
C ASP A 4 11.56 4.55 -3.96
N THR A 5 12.22 3.50 -3.50
CA THR A 5 12.24 3.09 -2.09
C THR A 5 12.91 4.10 -1.17
N ARG A 6 13.71 5.01 -1.72
CA ARG A 6 14.48 6.04 -0.98
C ARG A 6 13.64 7.25 -0.61
N PHE A 7 12.54 7.50 -1.31
CA PHE A 7 11.69 8.65 -1.04
C PHE A 7 10.84 8.44 0.20
N LYS A 8 10.62 9.52 0.93
CA LYS A 8 9.79 9.52 2.14
C LYS A 8 8.31 9.53 1.78
N SER A 9 7.51 8.80 2.55
CA SER A 9 6.05 8.82 2.48
C SER A 9 5.50 10.01 3.28
N GLU A 10 4.59 10.76 2.67
CA GLU A 10 3.83 11.83 3.34
C GLU A 10 2.45 11.27 3.76
N VAL A 11 2.44 10.48 4.82
CA VAL A 11 1.23 9.84 5.34
C VAL A 11 0.95 10.37 6.73
N ILE A 12 -0.27 10.88 6.94
CA ILE A 12 -0.77 11.31 8.24
C ILE A 12 -2.03 10.50 8.59
N PRO A 13 -2.17 10.00 9.83
CA PRO A 13 -3.41 9.38 10.29
C PRO A 13 -4.60 10.33 10.17
N VAL A 14 -5.76 9.78 9.80
CA VAL A 14 -6.96 10.59 9.52
C VAL A 14 -7.48 11.32 10.76
N ASP A 15 -7.35 10.73 11.93
CA ASP A 15 -7.72 11.31 13.22
C ASP A 15 -6.91 12.58 13.53
N TYR A 16 -5.59 12.56 13.31
CA TYR A 16 -4.75 13.76 13.47
C TYR A 16 -5.11 14.84 12.45
N ALA A 17 -5.40 14.46 11.22
CA ALA A 17 -5.85 15.41 10.20
C ALA A 17 -7.18 16.05 10.57
N ILE A 18 -8.16 15.28 11.06
CA ILE A 18 -9.47 15.78 11.51
C ILE A 18 -9.35 16.66 12.74
N ASN A 19 -8.53 16.27 13.73
CA ASN A 19 -8.27 17.10 14.90
C ASN A 19 -7.69 18.47 14.49
N GLY A 20 -6.76 18.47 13.52
CA GLY A 20 -6.25 19.70 12.95
C GLY A 20 -7.33 20.57 12.30
N LEU A 21 -8.26 19.97 11.56
CA LEU A 21 -9.39 20.67 10.95
C LEU A 21 -10.34 21.27 12.00
N ILE A 22 -10.48 20.66 13.17
CA ILE A 22 -11.30 21.18 14.28
C ILE A 22 -10.57 22.33 14.99
N VAL A 23 -9.27 22.20 15.22
CA VAL A 23 -8.45 23.19 15.92
C VAL A 23 -8.25 24.48 15.11
N MET A 24 -8.08 24.37 13.78
CA MET A 24 -7.85 25.52 12.91
C MET A 24 -8.87 26.65 13.08
N PRO A 25 -10.20 26.45 12.93
CA PRO A 25 -11.17 27.51 13.10
C PRO A 25 -11.25 28.03 14.53
N TYR A 26 -11.02 27.19 15.52
CA TYR A 26 -10.97 27.60 16.90
C TYR A 26 -9.83 28.58 17.17
N GLU A 27 -8.60 28.26 16.77
CA GLU A 27 -7.44 29.13 16.92
C GLU A 27 -7.56 30.40 16.04
N PHE A 28 -8.14 30.29 14.85
CA PHE A 28 -8.40 31.43 14.00
C PHE A 28 -9.36 32.45 14.65
N ASN A 29 -10.42 31.98 15.34
CA ASN A 29 -11.39 32.84 16.01
C ASN A 29 -10.87 33.47 17.31
N LYS A 30 -9.80 32.93 17.92
CA LYS A 30 -9.15 33.57 19.09
C LYS A 30 -8.37 34.82 18.73
N GLN A 31 -8.01 35.01 17.47
CA GLN A 31 -7.22 36.15 17.04
C GLN A 31 -8.07 37.45 17.13
N PRO A 32 -7.66 38.46 17.88
CA PRO A 32 -8.43 39.67 18.09
C PRO A 32 -8.52 40.52 16.81
N VAL A 33 -7.58 40.35 15.90
CA VAL A 33 -7.55 41.02 14.59
C VAL A 33 -7.44 39.94 13.51
N ARG A 34 -8.37 39.96 12.56
CA ARG A 34 -8.32 39.03 11.45
C ARG A 34 -7.12 39.35 10.53
N PRO A 35 -6.33 38.33 10.14
CA PRO A 35 -5.22 38.56 9.23
C PRO A 35 -5.71 39.09 7.89
N ALA A 36 -4.92 39.97 7.26
CA ALA A 36 -5.23 40.57 5.96
C ALA A 36 -5.26 39.52 4.82
N SER A 37 -4.60 38.38 5.01
CA SER A 37 -4.61 37.27 4.06
C SER A 37 -5.18 36.01 4.71
N VAL A 38 -5.80 35.15 3.90
CA VAL A 38 -6.31 33.85 4.38
C VAL A 38 -5.11 32.97 4.79
N PRO A 39 -5.04 32.48 6.04
CA PRO A 39 -3.98 31.58 6.46
C PRO A 39 -4.13 30.24 5.77
N VAL A 40 -3.00 29.67 5.33
CA VAL A 40 -2.93 28.35 4.69
C VAL A 40 -2.18 27.41 5.58
N TYR A 41 -2.76 26.24 5.87
CA TYR A 41 -2.19 25.21 6.69
C TYR A 41 -1.99 23.93 5.86
N ASN A 42 -0.75 23.48 5.76
CA ASN A 42 -0.46 22.17 5.16
C ASN A 42 -0.61 21.10 6.25
N ILE A 43 -1.54 20.19 6.08
CA ILE A 43 -1.71 19.05 6.99
C ILE A 43 -0.84 17.92 6.48
N THR A 44 0.32 17.73 7.07
CA THR A 44 1.31 16.71 6.68
C THR A 44 1.88 16.03 7.92
N ALA A 45 2.51 14.87 7.71
CA ALA A 45 3.22 14.18 8.79
C ALA A 45 4.40 15.02 9.30
N ALA A 46 4.62 14.99 10.62
CA ALA A 46 5.82 15.56 11.22
C ALA A 46 7.09 14.90 10.64
N GLU A 47 8.19 15.68 10.54
CA GLU A 47 9.42 15.19 9.86
C GLU A 47 9.99 13.92 10.51
N HIS A 48 9.89 13.79 11.83
CA HIS A 48 10.34 12.61 12.58
C HIS A 48 9.48 11.35 12.34
N ARG A 49 8.31 11.48 11.69
CA ARG A 49 7.38 10.38 11.39
C ARG A 49 7.40 9.95 9.92
N LYS A 50 8.14 10.67 9.10
CA LYS A 50 8.27 10.34 7.68
C LYS A 50 9.16 9.14 7.50
N MET A 51 8.58 8.05 7.04
CA MET A 51 9.26 6.80 6.76
C MET A 51 9.55 6.67 5.25
N GLN A 52 10.65 6.03 4.88
CA GLN A 52 10.92 5.70 3.49
C GLN A 52 9.94 4.64 2.95
N TRP A 53 9.57 4.74 1.68
CA TRP A 53 8.69 3.75 1.05
C TRP A 53 9.25 2.33 1.13
N GLY A 54 10.59 2.16 1.07
CA GLY A 54 11.24 0.85 1.24
C GLY A 54 10.92 0.23 2.59
N GLU A 55 11.15 0.98 3.67
CA GLU A 55 10.88 0.53 5.04
C GLU A 55 9.40 0.23 5.27
N ALA A 56 8.52 1.14 4.79
CA ALA A 56 7.07 0.96 4.90
C ALA A 56 6.58 -0.33 4.24
N ILE A 57 7.11 -0.64 3.06
CA ILE A 57 6.69 -1.82 2.30
C ILE A 57 7.25 -3.10 2.92
N GLU A 58 8.50 -3.10 3.37
CA GLU A 58 9.10 -4.27 4.05
C GLU A 58 8.36 -4.58 5.35
N MET A 59 8.09 -3.56 6.15
CA MET A 59 7.29 -3.69 7.37
C MET A 59 5.87 -4.18 7.06
N GLY A 60 5.20 -3.58 6.07
CA GLY A 60 3.87 -3.99 5.63
C GLY A 60 3.82 -5.44 5.14
N LYS A 61 4.86 -5.91 4.44
CA LYS A 61 4.98 -7.32 4.04
C LYS A 61 5.13 -8.23 5.25
N LYS A 62 6.03 -7.90 6.17
CA LYS A 62 6.24 -8.68 7.41
C LYS A 62 4.93 -8.85 8.18
N ILE A 63 4.25 -7.74 8.46
CA ILE A 63 2.97 -7.74 9.18
C ILE A 63 1.88 -8.49 8.37
N GLY A 64 1.81 -8.28 7.05
CA GLY A 64 0.84 -8.95 6.18
C GLY A 64 1.04 -10.45 6.06
N TYR A 65 2.27 -10.96 6.20
CA TYR A 65 2.52 -12.41 6.27
C TYR A 65 2.18 -12.99 7.63
N GLU A 66 2.34 -12.24 8.70
CA GLU A 66 2.01 -12.66 10.05
C GLU A 66 0.49 -12.63 10.30
N TYR A 67 -0.19 -11.62 9.78
CA TYR A 67 -1.64 -11.40 9.92
C TYR A 67 -2.34 -11.35 8.54
N PRO A 68 -2.33 -12.44 7.75
CA PRO A 68 -2.89 -12.43 6.41
C PRO A 68 -4.40 -12.26 6.40
N MET A 69 -4.93 -11.74 5.30
CA MET A 69 -6.37 -11.73 5.04
C MET A 69 -6.84 -13.09 4.57
N GLU A 70 -8.04 -13.51 4.98
CA GLU A 70 -8.61 -14.81 4.62
C GLU A 70 -8.93 -14.90 3.12
N LEU A 71 -9.45 -13.81 2.54
CA LEU A 71 -9.79 -13.68 1.13
C LEU A 71 -8.57 -13.29 0.26
N CYS A 72 -7.42 -13.85 0.52
CA CYS A 72 -6.26 -13.68 -0.34
C CYS A 72 -6.42 -14.56 -1.60
N LEU A 73 -6.50 -13.95 -2.79
CA LEU A 73 -6.68 -14.65 -4.05
C LEU A 73 -5.39 -15.28 -4.59
N TRP A 74 -4.23 -14.69 -4.25
CA TRP A 74 -2.91 -15.16 -4.66
C TRP A 74 -1.89 -14.83 -3.60
N TYR A 75 -0.74 -15.52 -3.62
CA TYR A 75 0.35 -15.22 -2.68
C TYR A 75 0.87 -13.79 -2.91
N PRO A 76 0.91 -12.93 -1.89
CA PRO A 76 1.32 -11.54 -2.02
C PRO A 76 2.84 -11.41 -2.14
N ASP A 77 3.38 -11.72 -3.30
CA ASP A 77 4.80 -11.61 -3.64
C ASP A 77 4.98 -10.48 -4.66
N GLY A 78 5.24 -9.27 -4.18
CA GLY A 78 5.37 -8.10 -5.02
C GLY A 78 6.82 -7.67 -5.19
N CYS A 79 7.27 -7.46 -6.43
CA CYS A 79 8.54 -6.83 -6.75
C CYS A 79 8.39 -5.31 -6.85
N ILE A 80 9.33 -4.58 -6.25
CA ILE A 80 9.45 -3.14 -6.36
C ILE A 80 10.59 -2.83 -7.30
N THR A 81 10.40 -1.88 -8.19
CA THR A 81 11.42 -1.47 -9.15
C THR A 81 11.25 0.00 -9.52
N THR A 82 12.33 0.67 -9.87
CA THR A 82 12.33 1.99 -10.49
C THR A 82 12.35 1.91 -12.02
N ASN A 83 12.67 0.73 -12.57
CA ASN A 83 12.76 0.51 -14.01
C ASN A 83 11.36 0.29 -14.62
N ARG A 84 10.93 1.21 -15.47
CA ARG A 84 9.61 1.18 -16.11
C ARG A 84 9.42 -0.01 -17.04
N LEU A 85 10.43 -0.38 -17.82
CA LEU A 85 10.33 -1.51 -18.75
C LEU A 85 10.19 -2.83 -17.98
N HIS A 86 11.04 -3.06 -16.97
CA HIS A 86 10.95 -4.21 -16.08
C HIS A 86 9.56 -4.28 -15.41
N HIS A 87 9.07 -3.15 -14.94
CA HIS A 87 7.74 -3.06 -14.35
C HIS A 87 6.64 -3.47 -15.33
N GLN A 88 6.65 -2.94 -16.56
CA GLN A 88 5.65 -3.28 -17.58
C GLN A 88 5.66 -4.76 -17.95
N ILE A 89 6.84 -5.35 -18.12
CA ILE A 89 6.98 -6.79 -18.40
C ILE A 89 6.36 -7.61 -17.26
N ASN A 90 6.69 -7.29 -16.01
CA ASN A 90 6.10 -7.98 -14.85
C ASN A 90 4.58 -7.81 -14.75
N VAL A 91 4.05 -6.63 -15.06
CA VAL A 91 2.60 -6.38 -15.08
C VAL A 91 1.92 -7.22 -16.15
N ILE A 92 2.50 -7.35 -17.33
CA ILE A 92 1.93 -8.19 -18.39
C ILE A 92 1.98 -9.67 -17.98
N LEU A 93 3.15 -10.18 -17.58
CA LEU A 93 3.36 -11.61 -17.32
C LEU A 93 2.67 -12.11 -16.04
N PHE A 94 2.71 -11.31 -14.96
CA PHE A 94 2.26 -11.78 -13.64
C PHE A 94 0.92 -11.16 -13.17
N HIS A 95 0.36 -10.22 -13.92
CA HIS A 95 -0.92 -9.62 -13.59
C HIS A 95 -1.95 -9.80 -14.70
N TRP A 96 -1.65 -9.32 -15.93
CA TRP A 96 -2.60 -9.41 -17.02
C TRP A 96 -2.78 -10.84 -17.55
N LEU A 97 -1.69 -11.56 -17.81
CA LEU A 97 -1.77 -12.92 -18.33
C LEU A 97 -2.54 -13.85 -17.39
N PRO A 98 -2.29 -13.90 -16.07
CA PRO A 98 -3.12 -14.68 -15.15
C PRO A 98 -4.57 -14.21 -15.09
N ALA A 99 -4.84 -12.91 -15.14
CA ALA A 99 -6.21 -12.40 -15.12
C ALA A 99 -7.02 -12.85 -16.35
N TYR A 100 -6.43 -12.81 -17.54
CA TYR A 100 -7.05 -13.34 -18.76
C TYR A 100 -7.25 -14.85 -18.68
N PHE A 101 -6.27 -15.58 -18.16
CA PHE A 101 -6.34 -17.03 -18.02
C PHE A 101 -7.46 -17.45 -17.06
N ILE A 102 -7.57 -16.81 -15.91
CA ILE A 102 -8.63 -17.07 -14.92
C ILE A 102 -10.00 -16.73 -15.52
N ASP A 103 -10.16 -15.59 -16.18
CA ASP A 103 -11.44 -15.21 -16.78
C ASP A 103 -11.81 -16.15 -17.95
N PHE A 104 -10.82 -16.72 -18.66
CA PHE A 104 -11.05 -17.74 -19.67
C PHE A 104 -11.56 -19.06 -19.05
N ILE A 105 -10.95 -19.51 -17.94
CA ILE A 105 -11.43 -20.70 -17.22
C ILE A 105 -12.86 -20.46 -16.70
N LEU A 106 -13.13 -19.31 -16.09
CA LEU A 106 -14.45 -18.96 -15.60
C LEU A 106 -15.49 -18.97 -16.74
N PHE A 107 -15.11 -18.49 -17.91
CA PHE A 107 -15.95 -18.53 -19.11
C PHE A 107 -16.27 -19.97 -19.52
N LEU A 108 -15.28 -20.88 -19.57
CA LEU A 108 -15.49 -22.29 -19.89
C LEU A 108 -16.41 -23.00 -18.88
N LEU A 109 -16.35 -22.59 -17.61
CA LEU A 109 -17.19 -23.11 -16.52
C LEU A 109 -18.57 -22.43 -16.43
N GLY A 110 -18.92 -21.56 -17.38
CA GLY A 110 -20.19 -20.82 -17.35
C GLY A 110 -20.31 -19.80 -16.23
N GLN A 111 -19.19 -19.42 -15.58
CA GLN A 111 -19.15 -18.49 -14.47
C GLN A 111 -18.94 -17.03 -14.92
N LYS A 112 -19.35 -16.07 -14.09
CA LYS A 112 -19.17 -14.65 -14.37
C LYS A 112 -17.69 -14.26 -14.33
N ARG A 113 -17.17 -13.72 -15.43
CA ARG A 113 -15.82 -13.16 -15.54
C ARG A 113 -15.69 -11.88 -14.70
N PHE A 114 -14.66 -11.78 -13.86
CA PHE A 114 -14.45 -10.61 -13.00
C PHE A 114 -12.97 -10.22 -12.83
N MET A 115 -12.01 -11.11 -13.09
CA MET A 115 -10.59 -10.88 -12.81
C MET A 115 -9.98 -9.72 -13.60
N ILE A 116 -10.27 -9.63 -14.91
CA ILE A 116 -9.82 -8.51 -15.76
C ILE A 116 -10.35 -7.18 -15.21
N ARG A 117 -11.59 -7.13 -14.71
CA ARG A 117 -12.19 -5.93 -14.13
C ARG A 117 -11.48 -5.52 -12.82
N VAL A 118 -11.19 -6.49 -11.97
CA VAL A 118 -10.44 -6.28 -10.72
C VAL A 118 -9.04 -5.78 -11.03
N GLN A 119 -8.33 -6.45 -11.95
CA GLN A 119 -6.97 -6.07 -12.33
C GLN A 119 -6.91 -4.66 -12.93
N ARG A 120 -7.89 -4.27 -13.75
CA ARG A 120 -7.98 -2.91 -14.28
C ARG A 120 -8.11 -1.87 -13.17
N ARG A 121 -8.97 -2.10 -12.17
CA ARG A 121 -9.12 -1.20 -11.03
C ARG A 121 -7.84 -1.08 -10.20
N ILE A 122 -7.15 -2.19 -9.98
CA ILE A 122 -5.86 -2.20 -9.29
C ILE A 122 -4.84 -1.37 -10.07
N GLN A 123 -4.72 -1.55 -11.39
CA GLN A 123 -3.77 -0.79 -12.21
C GLN A 123 -4.06 0.71 -12.23
N ILE A 124 -5.33 1.11 -12.28
CA ILE A 124 -5.72 2.52 -12.20
C ILE A 124 -5.27 3.10 -10.85
N GLY A 125 -5.57 2.43 -9.73
CA GLY A 125 -5.14 2.86 -8.39
C GLY A 125 -3.62 2.96 -8.27
N LEU A 126 -2.89 1.96 -8.75
CA LEU A 126 -1.43 1.96 -8.73
C LEU A 126 -0.83 3.06 -9.62
N SER A 127 -1.45 3.41 -10.75
CA SER A 127 -0.96 4.49 -11.62
C SER A 127 -1.08 5.86 -10.96
N VAL A 128 -2.14 6.10 -10.17
CA VAL A 128 -2.29 7.33 -9.38
C VAL A 128 -1.23 7.39 -8.28
N LEU A 129 -1.04 6.30 -7.55
CA LEU A 129 -0.03 6.23 -6.48
C LEU A 129 1.39 6.40 -7.02
N GLN A 130 1.68 5.93 -8.24
CA GLN A 130 2.98 6.06 -8.88
C GLN A 130 3.45 7.51 -9.02
N PHE A 131 2.52 8.45 -9.24
CA PHE A 131 2.86 9.88 -9.33
C PHE A 131 3.55 10.35 -8.04
N PHE A 132 3.07 9.91 -6.88
CA PHE A 132 3.61 10.29 -5.58
C PHE A 132 4.83 9.46 -5.19
N SER A 133 4.81 8.16 -5.41
CA SER A 133 5.85 7.23 -4.96
C SER A 133 7.15 7.27 -5.79
N MET A 134 7.12 7.89 -6.98
CA MET A 134 8.27 8.08 -7.86
C MET A 134 8.88 9.48 -7.79
N ARG A 135 8.42 10.31 -6.85
CA ARG A 135 8.92 11.68 -6.64
C ARG A 135 9.16 11.95 -5.17
N SER A 136 10.12 12.80 -4.88
CA SER A 136 10.32 13.33 -3.54
C SER A 136 9.42 14.54 -3.34
N TRP A 137 8.64 14.50 -2.27
CA TRP A 137 7.76 15.59 -1.86
C TRP A 137 8.25 16.14 -0.53
N VAL A 138 8.34 17.45 -0.42
CA VAL A 138 8.70 18.13 0.83
C VAL A 138 7.66 19.19 1.09
N PHE A 139 6.78 18.93 2.04
CA PHE A 139 5.81 19.89 2.51
C PHE A 139 6.25 20.43 3.86
N LYS A 140 6.25 21.77 3.98
CA LYS A 140 6.51 22.45 5.24
C LYS A 140 5.16 22.78 5.89
N SER A 141 5.04 22.51 7.18
CA SER A 141 3.80 22.71 7.96
C SER A 141 3.96 23.61 9.20
N PRO A 142 4.70 24.75 9.12
CA PRO A 142 4.93 25.56 10.31
C PRO A 142 3.64 26.10 10.94
N GLY A 143 2.61 26.36 10.12
CA GLY A 143 1.29 26.75 10.60
C GLY A 143 0.60 25.66 11.38
N PHE A 144 0.59 24.43 10.86
CA PHE A 144 -0.01 23.27 11.52
C PHE A 144 0.72 22.92 12.83
N ASP A 145 2.05 22.91 12.80
CA ASP A 145 2.88 22.71 13.99
C ASP A 145 2.66 23.81 15.04
N GLY A 146 2.43 25.05 14.58
CA GLY A 146 2.08 26.19 15.43
C GLY A 146 0.76 26.01 16.14
N LEU A 147 -0.26 25.48 15.48
CA LEU A 147 -1.56 25.15 16.09
C LEU A 147 -1.38 24.17 17.26
N TRP A 148 -0.67 23.07 17.00
CA TRP A 148 -0.38 22.09 18.05
C TRP A 148 0.33 22.66 19.27
N LYS A 149 1.33 23.50 19.04
CA LYS A 149 2.10 24.14 20.12
C LYS A 149 1.25 25.10 20.94
N GLY A 150 0.29 25.78 20.32
CA GLY A 150 -0.59 26.75 20.96
C GLY A 150 -1.72 26.15 21.81
N LEU A 151 -1.98 24.85 21.71
CA LEU A 151 -3.01 24.17 22.50
C LEU A 151 -2.63 24.06 23.98
N THR A 152 -3.67 24.08 24.84
CA THR A 152 -3.51 23.76 26.27
C THR A 152 -3.12 22.29 26.46
N PRO A 153 -2.51 21.89 27.59
CA PRO A 153 -2.22 20.47 27.84
C PRO A 153 -3.45 19.56 27.75
N GLU A 154 -4.61 20.04 28.20
CA GLU A 154 -5.88 19.31 28.15
C GLU A 154 -6.38 19.14 26.72
N ASP A 155 -6.34 20.21 25.90
CA ASP A 155 -6.73 20.17 24.50
C ASP A 155 -5.79 19.27 23.68
N LYS A 156 -4.52 19.18 24.01
CA LYS A 156 -3.55 18.27 23.38
C LYS A 156 -3.92 16.79 23.58
N ILE A 157 -4.54 16.45 24.69
CA ILE A 157 -5.03 15.08 24.93
C ILE A 157 -6.26 14.80 24.08
N ASN A 158 -7.20 15.77 24.05
CA ASN A 158 -8.49 15.58 23.36
C ASN A 158 -8.39 15.73 21.83
N PHE A 159 -7.52 16.63 21.36
CA PHE A 159 -7.31 16.94 19.94
C PHE A 159 -5.86 16.67 19.54
N ASN A 160 -5.41 15.43 19.75
CA ASN A 160 -4.05 15.07 19.39
C ASN A 160 -3.82 15.25 17.89
N MET A 161 -2.79 16.03 17.53
CA MET A 161 -2.41 16.34 16.14
C MET A 161 -1.01 15.83 15.81
N ASP A 162 -0.29 15.32 16.81
CA ASP A 162 1.04 14.77 16.65
C ASP A 162 1.06 13.34 17.23
N MET A 163 1.63 12.42 16.47
CA MET A 163 1.78 11.05 16.95
C MET A 163 2.69 11.02 18.18
N ASP A 164 2.29 10.30 19.21
CA ASP A 164 3.15 10.10 20.37
C ASP A 164 4.50 9.53 19.92
N PRO A 165 5.63 10.16 20.25
CA PRO A 165 6.96 9.62 19.96
C PRO A 165 7.19 8.19 20.49
N LYS A 166 6.39 7.76 21.47
CA LYS A 166 6.43 6.40 22.03
C LYS A 166 5.67 5.37 21.18
N GLU A 167 4.71 5.79 20.36
CA GLU A 167 3.98 4.91 19.49
C GLU A 167 4.86 4.51 18.31
N SER A 168 5.14 3.23 18.18
CA SER A 168 5.96 2.74 17.07
C SER A 168 5.16 2.75 15.76
N ILE A 169 5.83 3.06 14.66
CA ILE A 169 5.23 2.98 13.32
C ILE A 169 4.74 1.55 13.03
N GLU A 170 5.42 0.54 13.57
CA GLU A 170 5.01 -0.87 13.42
C GLU A 170 3.66 -1.14 14.10
N GLU A 171 3.43 -0.61 15.30
CA GLU A 171 2.14 -0.72 16.02
C GLU A 171 1.02 -0.01 15.26
N TYR A 172 1.29 1.18 14.73
CA TYR A 172 0.35 1.89 13.89
C TYR A 172 -0.02 1.07 12.63
N MET A 173 0.96 0.52 11.92
CA MET A 173 0.71 -0.30 10.73
C MET A 173 -0.05 -1.59 11.07
N LEU A 174 0.24 -2.20 12.22
CA LEU A 174 -0.48 -3.37 12.71
C LEU A 174 -1.94 -3.01 13.03
N SER A 175 -2.18 -1.87 13.66
CA SER A 175 -3.53 -1.36 13.93
C SER A 175 -4.30 -1.10 12.64
N CYS A 176 -3.66 -0.51 11.62
CA CYS A 176 -4.27 -0.33 10.30
C CYS A 176 -4.64 -1.67 9.65
N LEU A 177 -3.78 -2.70 9.75
CA LEU A 177 -4.07 -4.01 9.21
C LEU A 177 -5.24 -4.69 9.94
N HIS A 178 -5.26 -4.63 11.27
CA HIS A 178 -6.37 -5.16 12.07
C HIS A 178 -7.68 -4.44 11.75
N GLY A 179 -7.66 -3.12 11.63
CA GLY A 179 -8.81 -2.34 11.17
C GLY A 179 -9.26 -2.74 9.76
N GLY A 180 -8.33 -2.95 8.85
CA GLY A 180 -8.62 -3.44 7.50
C GLY A 180 -9.28 -4.82 7.49
N ARG A 181 -8.79 -5.76 8.31
CA ARG A 181 -9.43 -7.08 8.47
C ARG A 181 -10.86 -6.96 9.02
N LEU A 182 -11.02 -6.21 10.12
CA LEU A 182 -12.29 -6.12 10.84
C LEU A 182 -13.34 -5.30 10.07
N TYR A 183 -13.00 -4.10 9.64
CA TYR A 183 -13.97 -3.14 9.08
C TYR A 183 -14.13 -3.26 7.57
N LEU A 184 -13.04 -3.51 6.84
CA LEU A 184 -13.06 -3.58 5.38
C LEU A 184 -13.40 -4.99 4.88
N MET A 185 -12.69 -6.01 5.40
CA MET A 185 -12.86 -7.39 4.97
C MET A 185 -13.94 -8.14 5.77
N LYS A 186 -14.42 -7.58 6.89
CA LYS A 186 -15.38 -8.21 7.80
C LYS A 186 -14.89 -9.53 8.41
N GLU A 187 -13.58 -9.66 8.58
CA GLU A 187 -12.93 -10.83 9.16
C GLU A 187 -12.79 -10.69 10.66
N THR A 188 -13.10 -11.76 11.40
CA THR A 188 -12.92 -11.80 12.86
C THR A 188 -11.53 -12.34 13.23
N PRO A 189 -11.03 -12.08 14.44
CA PRO A 189 -9.74 -12.61 14.89
C PRO A 189 -9.64 -14.15 14.79
N GLU A 190 -10.76 -14.87 14.98
CA GLU A 190 -10.84 -16.33 14.93
C GLU A 190 -10.55 -16.88 13.52
N SER A 191 -10.67 -16.06 12.47
CA SER A 191 -10.35 -16.46 11.10
C SER A 191 -8.84 -16.57 10.82
N LEU A 192 -7.98 -16.00 11.70
CA LEU A 192 -6.54 -15.89 11.47
C LEU A 192 -5.83 -17.26 11.25
N PRO A 193 -6.11 -18.33 12.00
CA PRO A 193 -5.49 -19.64 11.75
C PRO A 193 -5.81 -20.18 10.34
N ARG A 194 -7.05 -19.98 9.87
CA ARG A 194 -7.48 -20.35 8.51
C ARG A 194 -6.80 -19.49 7.46
N ALA A 195 -6.71 -18.19 7.68
CA ALA A 195 -6.02 -17.26 6.79
C ALA A 195 -4.53 -17.63 6.63
N ARG A 196 -3.84 -17.95 7.71
CA ARG A 196 -2.44 -18.42 7.70
C ARG A 196 -2.26 -19.74 6.93
N ARG A 197 -3.19 -20.68 7.09
CA ARG A 197 -3.19 -21.94 6.33
C ARG A 197 -3.38 -21.66 4.84
N ASN A 198 -4.35 -20.84 4.48
CA ASN A 198 -4.61 -20.45 3.09
C ASN A 198 -3.39 -19.78 2.46
N LEU A 199 -2.73 -18.87 3.19
CA LEU A 199 -1.50 -18.23 2.72
C LEU A 199 -0.39 -19.23 2.43
N LYS A 200 -0.21 -20.27 3.28
CA LYS A 200 0.76 -21.34 3.03
C LYS A 200 0.43 -22.13 1.76
N ILE A 201 -0.84 -22.48 1.56
CA ILE A 201 -1.29 -23.16 0.33
C ILE A 201 -1.00 -22.30 -0.91
N LEU A 202 -1.34 -21.02 -0.85
CA LEU A 202 -1.06 -20.08 -1.94
C LEU A 202 0.44 -19.91 -2.21
N TYR A 203 1.28 -19.94 -1.17
CA TYR A 203 2.73 -19.92 -1.33
C TYR A 203 3.22 -21.12 -2.15
N PHE A 204 2.83 -22.35 -1.78
CA PHE A 204 3.23 -23.54 -2.53
C PHE A 204 2.69 -23.52 -3.97
N LEU A 205 1.46 -23.09 -4.16
CA LEU A 205 0.86 -22.94 -5.49
C LEU A 205 1.63 -21.93 -6.35
N ASP A 206 1.97 -20.78 -5.78
CA ASP A 206 2.77 -19.75 -6.46
C ASP A 206 4.14 -20.28 -6.88
N ARG A 207 4.85 -20.97 -5.96
CA ARG A 207 6.17 -21.56 -6.27
C ARG A 207 6.06 -22.63 -7.35
N PHE A 208 5.07 -23.50 -7.26
CA PHE A 208 4.81 -24.52 -8.27
C PHE A 208 4.55 -23.91 -9.65
N CYS A 209 3.63 -22.95 -9.75
CA CYS A 209 3.34 -22.27 -11.01
C CYS A 209 4.55 -21.57 -11.61
N LYS A 210 5.32 -20.85 -10.80
CA LYS A 210 6.56 -20.18 -11.24
C LYS A 210 7.59 -21.20 -11.76
N THR A 211 7.78 -22.30 -11.06
CA THR A 211 8.72 -23.36 -11.46
C THR A 211 8.29 -23.97 -12.80
N VAL A 212 7.01 -24.31 -12.97
CA VAL A 212 6.49 -24.85 -14.24
C VAL A 212 6.74 -23.87 -15.39
N ILE A 213 6.44 -22.59 -15.20
CA ILE A 213 6.67 -21.57 -16.24
C ILE A 213 8.15 -21.47 -16.61
N ILE A 214 9.05 -21.46 -15.62
CA ILE A 214 10.50 -21.40 -15.87
C ILE A 214 10.97 -22.63 -16.63
N VAL A 215 10.53 -23.83 -16.25
CA VAL A 215 10.91 -25.09 -16.94
C VAL A 215 10.39 -25.09 -18.39
N MET A 216 9.14 -24.66 -18.62
CA MET A 216 8.58 -24.57 -19.98
C MET A 216 9.36 -23.57 -20.84
N LEU A 217 9.72 -22.41 -20.30
CA LEU A 217 10.51 -21.40 -21.01
C LEU A 217 11.92 -21.92 -21.32
N ALA A 218 12.57 -22.57 -20.35
CA ALA A 218 13.88 -23.17 -20.55
C ALA A 218 13.86 -24.27 -21.63
N TYR A 219 12.84 -25.14 -21.62
CA TYR A 219 12.64 -26.17 -22.64
C TYR A 219 12.38 -25.58 -24.01
N TRP A 220 11.57 -24.55 -24.12
CA TRP A 220 11.29 -23.85 -25.36
C TRP A 220 12.56 -23.17 -25.92
N LEU A 221 13.34 -22.50 -25.09
CA LEU A 221 14.63 -21.89 -25.45
C LEU A 221 15.63 -22.96 -25.92
N TYR A 222 15.76 -24.07 -25.18
CA TYR A 222 16.61 -25.18 -25.56
C TYR A 222 16.27 -25.70 -26.97
N ASN A 223 15.00 -25.96 -27.26
CA ASN A 223 14.56 -26.43 -28.57
C ASN A 223 14.83 -25.40 -29.68
N ARG A 224 14.70 -24.11 -29.39
CA ARG A 224 15.04 -23.05 -30.37
C ARG A 224 16.53 -22.99 -30.68
N ILE A 225 17.36 -23.08 -29.66
CA ILE A 225 18.84 -23.09 -29.82
C ILE A 225 19.27 -24.37 -30.56
N ALA A 226 18.75 -25.52 -30.17
CA ALA A 226 19.08 -26.80 -30.81
C ALA A 226 18.67 -26.80 -32.30
N SER A 227 17.50 -26.26 -32.65
CA SER A 227 17.07 -26.14 -34.05
C SER A 227 17.93 -25.15 -34.87
N PHE A 228 18.48 -24.10 -34.22
CA PHE A 228 19.35 -23.14 -34.87
C PHE A 228 20.78 -23.71 -35.13
N ILE A 229 21.27 -24.59 -34.23
CA ILE A 229 22.55 -25.23 -34.36
C ILE A 229 22.52 -26.38 -35.38
N SER A 230 21.34 -27.00 -35.58
CA SER A 230 21.15 -28.11 -36.52
C SER A 230 20.75 -27.69 -37.94
N ALA A 231 20.54 -26.40 -38.17
CA ALA A 231 20.28 -25.78 -39.47
C ALA A 231 21.54 -25.12 -40.04
#